data_53661ba0940dcbbd8dc1756ffc7b4474
#
_entry.id   53661ba0940dcbbd8dc1756ffc7b4474
#
_cell.length_a   1.000
_cell.length_b   1.000
_cell.length_c   1.000
_cell.angle_alpha   90.00
_cell.angle_beta   90.00
_cell.angle_gamma   90.00
#
_symmetry.space_group_name_H-M   'P 1'
#
loop_
_entity.id
_entity.type
_entity.pdbx_description
1 polymer ?
#
loop_
_entity_poly.entity_id
_entity_poly.type
_entity_poly.pdbx_seq_one_letter_code
_entity_poly.pdbx_strand_id
1 'polypeptide(L)'
;RQSDGAILNLSCSFQIDEEQVDIQESSLPDDAGNPEDFESENWAPLLERRPTPLSSSGRAATWLKVHGPIPDDPILQACALAFASDDVPTEAVSTSHPKMAEIRDGWSGYAETFIGASLDHAIWFHRKARADSWQFHDFRSHGLNGGRGLSTGEIFTQDGLHVATVAQEALLRERTR
;
A
#
# COMPACT_ATOMS: atom_id res chain seq x y z
N ARG A 1 -8.93 8.84 -19.70
CA ARG A 1 -10.23 9.51 -19.88
C ARG A 1 -11.31 8.47 -20.08
N GLN A 2 -12.36 8.54 -19.30
CA GLN A 2 -13.64 7.94 -19.66
C GLN A 2 -14.44 9.00 -20.41
N SER A 3 -15.57 8.60 -21.05
CA SER A 3 -16.26 9.37 -22.10
C SER A 3 -16.47 10.87 -21.82
N ASP A 4 -16.61 11.29 -20.58
CA ASP A 4 -17.11 12.64 -20.24
C ASP A 4 -16.22 13.46 -19.28
N GLY A 5 -14.95 13.10 -19.06
CA GLY A 5 -14.11 13.92 -18.18
C GLY A 5 -12.74 13.36 -17.80
N ALA A 6 -12.01 14.14 -17.01
CA ALA A 6 -10.80 13.71 -16.35
C ALA A 6 -11.16 12.78 -15.17
N ILE A 7 -10.56 11.61 -15.13
CA ILE A 7 -10.73 10.63 -14.04
C ILE A 7 -9.56 10.61 -13.06
N LEU A 8 -8.49 11.31 -13.39
CA LEU A 8 -7.30 11.46 -12.57
C LEU A 8 -6.70 12.85 -12.77
N ASN A 9 -6.32 13.48 -11.67
CA ASN A 9 -5.43 14.64 -11.66
C ASN A 9 -4.15 14.24 -10.91
N LEU A 10 -3.00 14.52 -11.51
CA LEU A 10 -1.69 14.21 -10.95
C LEU A 10 -0.86 15.48 -10.83
N SER A 11 -0.19 15.66 -9.71
CA SER A 11 0.84 16.68 -9.51
C SER A 11 2.13 16.00 -9.06
N CYS A 12 3.25 16.33 -9.70
CA CYS A 12 4.56 15.78 -9.39
C CYS A 12 5.58 16.89 -9.20
N SER A 13 6.53 16.70 -8.27
CA SER A 13 7.74 17.49 -8.19
C SER A 13 8.96 16.60 -8.36
N PHE A 14 9.99 17.15 -9.00
CA PHE A 14 11.22 16.43 -9.33
C PHE A 14 12.42 17.24 -8.86
N GLN A 15 13.46 16.53 -8.44
CA GLN A 15 14.74 17.11 -8.08
C GLN A 15 15.87 16.31 -8.74
N ILE A 16 16.97 16.99 -9.10
CA ILE A 16 18.20 16.34 -9.52
C ILE A 16 18.86 15.73 -8.28
N ASP A 17 19.37 14.50 -8.42
CA ASP A 17 20.12 13.83 -7.34
C ASP A 17 21.33 14.69 -6.91
N GLU A 18 21.47 14.91 -5.61
CA GLU A 18 22.56 15.66 -5.01
C GLU A 18 23.31 14.79 -3.99
N GLU A 19 24.64 14.91 -3.94
CA GLU A 19 25.44 14.25 -2.89
C GLU A 19 25.28 15.02 -1.57
N GLN A 20 24.34 14.57 -0.75
CA GLN A 20 24.08 15.12 0.59
C GLN A 20 24.06 13.99 1.62
N VAL A 21 24.00 14.36 2.90
CA VAL A 21 23.86 13.39 3.98
C VAL A 21 22.55 12.58 3.80
N ASP A 22 22.65 11.27 3.96
CA ASP A 22 21.49 10.36 3.99
C ASP A 22 21.26 9.87 5.42
N ILE A 23 20.11 10.21 5.99
CA ILE A 23 19.69 9.81 7.34
C ILE A 23 18.35 9.11 7.23
N GLN A 24 18.24 7.95 7.86
CA GLN A 24 17.00 7.19 7.96
C GLN A 24 16.57 7.13 9.44
N GLU A 25 15.41 7.69 9.74
CA GLU A 25 14.82 7.67 11.10
C GLU A 25 13.81 6.52 11.27
N SER A 26 13.14 6.12 10.19
CA SER A 26 12.21 4.99 10.19
C SER A 26 12.95 3.67 9.99
N SER A 27 12.50 2.61 10.61
CA SER A 27 13.10 1.28 10.51
C SER A 27 12.05 0.21 10.18
N LEU A 28 12.48 -0.79 9.40
CA LEU A 28 11.71 -2.01 9.23
C LEU A 28 11.43 -2.62 10.62
N PRO A 29 10.17 -2.98 10.94
CA PRO A 29 9.85 -3.63 12.21
C PRO A 29 10.67 -4.92 12.41
N ASP A 30 11.22 -5.14 13.60
CA ASP A 30 12.03 -6.32 13.92
C ASP A 30 11.27 -7.65 13.71
N ASP A 31 9.95 -7.60 13.83
CA ASP A 31 9.04 -8.74 13.68
C ASP A 31 8.36 -8.80 12.28
N ALA A 32 8.86 -8.05 11.30
CA ALA A 32 8.39 -8.13 9.91
C ALA A 32 8.56 -9.54 9.30
N GLY A 33 9.52 -10.32 9.80
CA GLY A 33 9.83 -11.68 9.33
C GLY A 33 10.43 -11.70 7.92
N ASN A 34 10.53 -12.88 7.34
CA ASN A 34 10.99 -13.07 5.98
C ASN A 34 9.77 -13.34 5.07
N PRO A 35 9.65 -12.72 3.89
CA PRO A 35 8.51 -12.97 2.99
C PRO A 35 8.29 -14.46 2.68
N GLU A 36 9.36 -15.27 2.64
CA GLU A 36 9.24 -16.69 2.35
C GLU A 36 8.59 -17.51 3.49
N ASP A 37 8.45 -16.93 4.68
CA ASP A 37 7.80 -17.56 5.84
C ASP A 37 6.27 -17.42 5.81
N PHE A 38 5.72 -16.63 4.90
CA PHE A 38 4.29 -16.32 4.84
C PHE A 38 3.63 -16.87 3.57
N GLU A 39 2.36 -17.23 3.68
CA GLU A 39 1.56 -17.71 2.55
C GLU A 39 1.25 -16.56 1.57
N SER A 40 1.24 -16.90 0.27
CA SER A 40 0.91 -15.94 -0.79
C SER A 40 -0.60 -15.75 -0.91
N GLU A 41 -1.04 -14.51 -0.99
CA GLU A 41 -2.37 -14.12 -1.41
C GLU A 41 -2.36 -13.67 -2.87
N ASN A 42 -3.05 -14.42 -3.74
CA ASN A 42 -3.14 -14.13 -5.17
C ASN A 42 -4.47 -13.43 -5.50
N TRP A 43 -4.62 -12.17 -5.11
CA TRP A 43 -5.82 -11.41 -5.47
C TRP A 43 -5.63 -10.50 -6.69
N ALA A 44 -4.43 -10.08 -6.97
CA ALA A 44 -4.08 -9.21 -8.11
C ALA A 44 -3.04 -9.88 -9.02
N PRO A 45 -3.28 -9.98 -10.34
CA PRO A 45 -2.40 -10.74 -11.24
C PRO A 45 -1.01 -10.11 -11.43
N LEU A 46 -0.85 -8.83 -11.11
CA LEU A 46 0.43 -8.10 -11.24
C LEU A 46 1.19 -7.99 -9.92
N LEU A 47 0.62 -8.41 -8.81
CA LEU A 47 1.22 -8.30 -7.48
C LEU A 47 1.30 -9.68 -6.83
N GLU A 48 2.43 -9.96 -6.22
CA GLU A 48 2.56 -11.04 -5.25
C GLU A 48 2.60 -10.42 -3.85
N ARG A 49 1.70 -10.86 -2.98
CA ARG A 49 1.58 -10.32 -1.64
C ARG A 49 1.53 -11.44 -0.60
N ARG A 50 2.12 -11.18 0.55
CA ARG A 50 2.19 -12.10 1.68
C ARG A 50 1.92 -11.34 2.97
N PRO A 51 0.65 -11.34 3.43
CA PRO A 51 0.26 -10.68 4.67
C PRO A 51 1.02 -11.23 5.86
N THR A 52 1.30 -10.36 6.82
CA THR A 52 2.03 -10.74 8.03
C THR A 52 1.12 -10.72 9.26
N PRO A 53 1.49 -11.42 10.35
CA PRO A 53 0.76 -11.38 11.62
C PRO A 53 0.74 -9.98 12.28
N LEU A 54 1.51 -9.02 11.77
CA LEU A 54 1.48 -7.62 12.23
C LEU A 54 0.21 -6.90 11.82
N SER A 55 -0.53 -7.40 10.82
CA SER A 55 -1.84 -6.87 10.45
C SER A 55 -2.82 -7.03 11.61
N SER A 56 -3.53 -5.95 11.93
CA SER A 56 -4.48 -5.88 13.06
C SER A 56 -5.51 -4.80 12.79
N SER A 57 -6.43 -4.55 13.73
CA SER A 57 -7.38 -3.44 13.59
C SER A 57 -6.65 -2.12 13.36
N GLY A 58 -6.91 -1.49 12.22
CA GLY A 58 -6.29 -0.23 11.81
C GLY A 58 -4.84 -0.34 11.33
N ARG A 59 -4.31 -1.55 11.13
CA ARG A 59 -2.99 -1.77 10.56
C ARG A 59 -3.04 -2.87 9.51
N ALA A 60 -2.45 -2.60 8.34
CA ALA A 60 -2.18 -3.60 7.31
C ALA A 60 -0.68 -3.63 7.04
N ALA A 61 -0.07 -4.80 7.23
CA ALA A 61 1.36 -5.01 7.08
C ALA A 61 1.61 -6.25 6.22
N THR A 62 2.28 -6.07 5.08
CA THR A 62 2.44 -7.14 4.11
C THR A 62 3.76 -7.01 3.35
N TRP A 63 4.34 -8.13 2.99
CA TRP A 63 5.35 -8.20 1.95
C TRP A 63 4.68 -8.17 0.58
N LEU A 64 5.18 -7.31 -0.30
CA LEU A 64 4.63 -7.08 -1.63
C LEU A 64 5.75 -6.97 -2.66
N LYS A 65 5.52 -7.46 -3.86
CA LYS A 65 6.35 -7.18 -5.04
C LYS A 65 5.51 -7.22 -6.30
N VAL A 66 5.96 -6.51 -7.33
CA VAL A 66 5.38 -6.60 -8.67
C VAL A 66 5.88 -7.87 -9.36
N HIS A 67 5.00 -8.60 -10.02
CA HIS A 67 5.33 -9.81 -10.77
C HIS A 67 6.19 -9.52 -12.01
N GLY A 68 7.17 -10.37 -12.22
CA GLY A 68 8.03 -10.40 -13.39
C GLY A 68 9.19 -9.40 -13.30
N PRO A 69 10.17 -9.53 -14.21
CA PRO A 69 11.31 -8.63 -14.22
C PRO A 69 10.90 -7.28 -14.79
N ILE A 70 11.16 -6.22 -14.04
CA ILE A 70 11.06 -4.83 -14.52
C ILE A 70 12.44 -4.39 -14.98
N PRO A 71 12.57 -3.75 -16.16
CA PRO A 71 13.84 -3.20 -16.60
C PRO A 71 14.52 -2.34 -15.54
N ASP A 72 15.86 -2.29 -15.55
CA ASP A 72 16.65 -1.44 -14.65
C ASP A 72 16.58 0.02 -15.11
N ASP A 73 15.37 0.56 -15.13
CA ASP A 73 15.04 1.93 -15.45
C ASP A 73 14.40 2.56 -14.20
N PRO A 74 15.00 3.60 -13.62
CA PRO A 74 14.52 4.18 -12.37
C PRO A 74 13.11 4.75 -12.48
N ILE A 75 12.69 5.20 -13.65
CA ILE A 75 11.33 5.73 -13.87
C ILE A 75 10.32 4.58 -13.86
N LEU A 76 10.62 3.47 -14.56
CA LEU A 76 9.75 2.30 -14.56
C LEU A 76 9.64 1.67 -13.18
N GLN A 77 10.75 1.59 -12.43
CA GLN A 77 10.75 1.11 -11.06
C GLN A 77 9.90 2.01 -10.13
N ALA A 78 10.03 3.33 -10.25
CA ALA A 78 9.22 4.28 -9.47
C ALA A 78 7.73 4.20 -9.84
N CYS A 79 7.39 4.07 -11.12
CA CYS A 79 6.00 3.87 -11.56
C CYS A 79 5.42 2.56 -11.03
N ALA A 80 6.19 1.48 -11.04
CA ALA A 80 5.77 0.18 -10.52
C ALA A 80 5.58 0.22 -8.99
N LEU A 81 6.47 0.91 -8.26
CA LEU A 81 6.33 1.13 -6.83
C LEU A 81 5.09 1.98 -6.52
N ALA A 82 4.84 3.06 -7.27
CA ALA A 82 3.64 3.88 -7.13
C ALA A 82 2.35 3.06 -7.37
N PHE A 83 2.35 2.16 -8.36
CA PHE A 83 1.23 1.25 -8.59
C PHE A 83 1.05 0.27 -7.41
N ALA A 84 2.13 -0.34 -6.94
CA ALA A 84 2.08 -1.30 -5.83
C ALA A 84 1.66 -0.64 -4.50
N SER A 85 2.01 0.63 -4.28
CA SER A 85 1.74 1.35 -3.04
C SER A 85 0.26 1.65 -2.79
N ASP A 86 -0.61 1.55 -3.80
CA ASP A 86 -2.07 1.71 -3.66
C ASP A 86 -2.78 0.45 -3.13
N ASP A 87 -2.09 -0.69 -3.06
CA ASP A 87 -2.68 -1.97 -2.67
C ASP A 87 -3.14 -2.03 -1.20
N VAL A 88 -2.33 -1.53 -0.28
CA VAL A 88 -2.47 -1.77 1.17
C VAL A 88 -3.23 -0.66 1.93
N PRO A 89 -3.20 0.62 1.53
CA PRO A 89 -3.76 1.72 2.32
C PRO A 89 -5.24 1.56 2.67
N THR A 90 -6.07 1.15 1.71
CA THR A 90 -7.51 0.95 1.91
C THR A 90 -7.79 -0.22 2.85
N GLU A 91 -6.96 -1.25 2.85
CA GLU A 91 -7.06 -2.36 3.80
C GLU A 91 -6.83 -1.89 5.24
N ALA A 92 -5.79 -1.07 5.49
CA ALA A 92 -5.55 -0.51 6.82
C ALA A 92 -6.76 0.27 7.34
N VAL A 93 -7.45 1.04 6.48
CA VAL A 93 -8.70 1.73 6.84
C VAL A 93 -9.80 0.72 7.12
N SER A 94 -9.99 -0.27 6.26
CA SER A 94 -11.11 -1.23 6.38
C SER A 94 -10.99 -2.09 7.62
N THR A 95 -9.79 -2.52 7.99
CA THR A 95 -9.54 -3.34 9.20
C THR A 95 -9.91 -2.63 10.50
N SER A 96 -10.01 -1.30 10.50
CA SER A 96 -10.50 -0.53 11.66
C SER A 96 -12.03 -0.59 11.83
N HIS A 97 -12.77 -1.03 10.80
CA HIS A 97 -14.23 -1.06 10.85
C HIS A 97 -14.73 -2.31 11.63
N PRO A 98 -15.63 -2.15 12.61
CA PRO A 98 -16.09 -3.28 13.44
C PRO A 98 -16.61 -4.49 12.65
N LYS A 99 -17.32 -4.26 11.55
CA LYS A 99 -17.85 -5.33 10.70
C LYS A 99 -16.78 -6.18 10.02
N MET A 100 -15.53 -5.69 9.90
CA MET A 100 -14.45 -6.51 9.34
C MET A 100 -14.20 -7.77 10.16
N ALA A 101 -14.35 -7.71 11.48
CA ALA A 101 -14.22 -8.86 12.37
C ALA A 101 -15.30 -9.93 12.15
N GLU A 102 -16.42 -9.58 11.52
CA GLU A 102 -17.55 -10.46 11.23
C GLU A 102 -17.42 -11.15 9.86
N ILE A 103 -16.59 -10.63 8.97
CA ILE A 103 -16.40 -11.17 7.62
C ILE A 103 -15.61 -12.48 7.71
N ARG A 104 -16.14 -13.55 7.11
CA ARG A 104 -15.54 -14.89 7.10
C ARG A 104 -15.00 -15.30 5.72
N ASP A 105 -15.57 -14.75 4.66
CA ASP A 105 -15.34 -15.19 3.28
C ASP A 105 -14.35 -14.29 2.54
N GLY A 106 -13.43 -13.66 3.27
CA GLY A 106 -12.36 -12.84 2.69
C GLY A 106 -12.89 -11.73 1.78
N TRP A 107 -12.35 -11.65 0.56
CA TRP A 107 -12.72 -10.61 -0.41
C TRP A 107 -14.20 -10.64 -0.80
N SER A 108 -14.83 -11.81 -0.91
CA SER A 108 -16.27 -11.92 -1.24
C SER A 108 -17.12 -11.26 -0.17
N GLY A 109 -16.88 -11.58 1.11
CA GLY A 109 -17.58 -10.98 2.23
C GLY A 109 -17.34 -9.47 2.36
N TYR A 110 -16.12 -9.02 2.08
CA TYR A 110 -15.81 -7.59 1.99
C TYR A 110 -16.65 -6.90 0.91
N ALA A 111 -16.64 -7.44 -0.33
CA ALA A 111 -17.34 -6.85 -1.46
C ALA A 111 -18.88 -6.85 -1.30
N GLU A 112 -19.43 -7.80 -0.54
CA GLU A 112 -20.85 -7.82 -0.18
C GLU A 112 -21.20 -6.80 0.90
N THR A 113 -20.26 -6.51 1.80
CA THR A 113 -20.47 -5.65 2.96
C THR A 113 -20.17 -4.18 2.66
N PHE A 114 -19.13 -3.92 1.90
CA PHE A 114 -18.60 -2.57 1.69
C PHE A 114 -18.53 -2.15 0.22
N ILE A 115 -18.51 -0.84 0.04
CA ILE A 115 -18.01 -0.15 -1.16
C ILE A 115 -16.74 0.56 -0.71
N GLY A 116 -15.59 0.15 -1.25
CA GLY A 116 -14.29 0.75 -1.01
C GLY A 116 -13.70 1.33 -2.29
N ALA A 117 -12.97 2.42 -2.17
CA ALA A 117 -12.18 3.02 -3.26
C ALA A 117 -11.11 3.95 -2.70
N SER A 118 -9.99 4.06 -3.40
CA SER A 118 -9.01 5.13 -3.17
C SER A 118 -9.62 6.46 -3.63
N LEU A 119 -9.47 7.53 -2.84
CA LEU A 119 -9.97 8.87 -3.17
C LEU A 119 -8.84 9.78 -3.64
N ASP A 120 -7.69 9.66 -3.04
CA ASP A 120 -6.43 10.30 -3.41
C ASP A 120 -5.27 9.36 -3.11
N HIS A 121 -4.07 9.73 -3.52
CA HIS A 121 -2.86 8.99 -3.20
C HIS A 121 -1.65 9.91 -3.30
N ALA A 122 -0.89 10.04 -2.22
CA ALA A 122 0.34 10.79 -2.18
C ALA A 122 1.50 9.87 -1.83
N ILE A 123 2.59 9.95 -2.59
CA ILE A 123 3.80 9.16 -2.35
C ILE A 123 5.03 10.08 -2.38
N TRP A 124 5.91 9.91 -1.39
CA TRP A 124 7.23 10.52 -1.32
C TRP A 124 8.29 9.43 -1.47
N PHE A 125 9.01 9.48 -2.58
CA PHE A 125 10.13 8.58 -2.83
C PHE A 125 11.38 9.09 -2.12
N HIS A 126 11.97 8.28 -1.26
CA HIS A 126 13.16 8.62 -0.49
C HIS A 126 14.42 8.06 -1.14
N ARG A 127 14.35 6.82 -1.62
CA ARG A 127 15.49 6.10 -2.18
C ARG A 127 15.07 5.22 -3.34
N LYS A 128 16.00 4.96 -4.24
CA LYS A 128 15.77 4.04 -5.37
C LYS A 128 15.57 2.61 -4.84
N ALA A 129 14.58 1.93 -5.38
CA ALA A 129 14.28 0.54 -5.04
C ALA A 129 13.79 -0.22 -6.27
N ARG A 130 13.86 -1.55 -6.20
CA ARG A 130 13.30 -2.43 -7.22
C ARG A 130 11.91 -2.88 -6.77
N ALA A 131 10.88 -2.51 -7.53
CA ALA A 131 9.50 -2.90 -7.25
C ALA A 131 9.22 -4.39 -7.54
N ASP A 132 10.07 -5.06 -8.32
CA ASP A 132 10.05 -6.49 -8.59
C ASP A 132 10.84 -7.34 -7.56
N SER A 133 11.34 -6.69 -6.51
CA SER A 133 11.90 -7.33 -5.32
C SER A 133 10.96 -7.15 -4.13
N TRP A 134 11.06 -8.02 -3.12
CA TRP A 134 10.22 -7.91 -1.94
C TRP A 134 10.40 -6.57 -1.23
N GLN A 135 9.26 -5.93 -0.93
CA GLN A 135 9.16 -4.70 -0.16
C GLN A 135 8.13 -4.90 0.95
N PHE A 136 8.43 -4.40 2.11
CA PHE A 136 7.52 -4.42 3.26
C PHE A 136 6.69 -3.14 3.26
N HIS A 137 5.38 -3.29 3.18
CA HIS A 137 4.41 -2.22 3.24
C HIS A 137 3.73 -2.25 4.60
N ASP A 138 3.91 -1.21 5.43
CA ASP A 138 3.30 -1.09 6.77
C ASP A 138 2.43 0.16 6.82
N PHE A 139 1.12 -0.02 6.82
CA PHE A 139 0.14 1.05 6.79
C PHE A 139 -0.70 1.08 8.06
N ARG A 140 -0.99 2.30 8.54
CA ARG A 140 -1.81 2.54 9.71
C ARG A 140 -2.96 3.50 9.40
N SER A 141 -4.17 3.12 9.80
CA SER A 141 -5.35 3.96 9.74
C SER A 141 -5.31 5.03 10.83
N HIS A 142 -5.66 6.25 10.49
CA HIS A 142 -5.89 7.36 11.43
C HIS A 142 -7.36 7.47 11.86
N GLY A 143 -8.20 6.57 11.38
CA GLY A 143 -9.61 6.49 11.70
C GLY A 143 -10.52 6.56 10.49
N LEU A 144 -11.81 6.37 10.75
CA LEU A 144 -12.89 6.36 9.77
C LEU A 144 -13.98 7.32 10.22
N ASN A 145 -14.36 8.27 9.37
CA ASN A 145 -15.42 9.23 9.64
C ASN A 145 -16.19 9.60 8.37
N GLY A 146 -17.51 9.60 8.42
CA GLY A 146 -18.36 9.97 7.28
C GLY A 146 -18.15 9.11 6.03
N GLY A 147 -17.77 7.84 6.21
CA GLY A 147 -17.47 6.91 5.11
C GLY A 147 -16.13 7.14 4.43
N ARG A 148 -15.21 7.87 5.06
CA ARG A 148 -13.84 8.10 4.58
C ARG A 148 -12.85 7.87 5.71
N GLY A 149 -11.70 7.28 5.38
CA GLY A 149 -10.61 7.08 6.32
C GLY A 149 -9.26 7.41 5.69
N LEU A 150 -8.37 7.96 6.50
CA LEU A 150 -6.99 8.24 6.11
C LEU A 150 -6.08 7.14 6.64
N SER A 151 -5.20 6.65 5.81
CA SER A 151 -4.05 5.85 6.23
C SER A 151 -2.74 6.48 5.78
N THR A 152 -1.70 6.26 6.57
CA THR A 152 -0.31 6.55 6.19
C THR A 152 0.53 5.30 6.37
N GLY A 153 1.58 5.17 5.58
CA GLY A 153 2.45 4.01 5.67
C GLY A 153 3.83 4.26 5.13
N GLU A 154 4.70 3.34 5.45
CA GLU A 154 6.10 3.32 5.07
C GLU A 154 6.40 2.05 4.28
N ILE A 155 7.29 2.17 3.30
CA ILE A 155 7.70 1.06 2.46
C ILE A 155 9.20 0.86 2.61
N PHE A 156 9.59 -0.38 2.92
CA PHE A 156 10.97 -0.78 3.14
C PHE A 156 11.38 -1.88 2.17
N THR A 157 12.65 -1.90 1.78
CA THR A 157 13.24 -3.09 1.16
C THR A 157 13.41 -4.21 2.20
N GLN A 158 13.72 -5.43 1.74
CA GLN A 158 13.92 -6.57 2.62
C GLN A 158 15.14 -6.41 3.55
N ASP A 159 16.13 -5.63 3.16
CA ASP A 159 17.30 -5.26 3.97
C ASP A 159 17.08 -4.02 4.85
N GLY A 160 15.84 -3.51 4.92
CA GLY A 160 15.43 -2.46 5.85
C GLY A 160 15.63 -1.03 5.36
N LEU A 161 15.93 -0.81 4.07
CA LEU A 161 16.04 0.52 3.51
C LEU A 161 14.64 1.14 3.35
N HIS A 162 14.38 2.30 3.97
CA HIS A 162 13.15 3.06 3.80
C HIS A 162 13.12 3.75 2.44
N VAL A 163 12.23 3.30 1.56
CA VAL A 163 12.21 3.73 0.15
C VAL A 163 11.10 4.69 -0.20
N ALA A 164 9.98 4.63 0.51
CA ALA A 164 8.88 5.56 0.29
C ALA A 164 7.99 5.71 1.54
N THR A 165 7.35 6.88 1.63
CA THR A 165 6.23 7.16 2.54
C THR A 165 5.00 7.44 1.72
N VAL A 166 3.83 6.96 2.17
CA VAL A 166 2.55 7.07 1.46
C VAL A 166 1.48 7.60 2.40
N ALA A 167 0.59 8.43 1.87
CA ALA A 167 -0.66 8.82 2.51
C ALA A 167 -1.83 8.68 1.54
N GLN A 168 -2.95 8.12 2.00
CA GLN A 168 -4.12 7.88 1.16
C GLN A 168 -5.42 8.04 1.93
N GLU A 169 -6.34 8.84 1.40
CA GLU A 169 -7.73 8.82 1.84
C GLU A 169 -8.49 7.74 1.05
N ALA A 170 -9.22 6.90 1.78
CA ALA A 170 -10.05 5.84 1.20
C ALA A 170 -11.53 6.09 1.52
N LEU A 171 -12.39 5.85 0.52
CA LEU A 171 -13.81 5.66 0.73
C LEU A 171 -14.05 4.27 1.34
N LEU A 172 -14.84 4.20 2.39
CA LEU A 172 -15.36 2.95 2.91
C LEU A 172 -16.81 3.16 3.38
N ARG A 173 -17.76 2.60 2.66
CA ARG A 173 -19.18 2.70 2.97
C ARG A 173 -19.79 1.31 3.10
N GLU A 174 -20.62 1.12 4.12
CA GLU A 174 -21.47 -0.06 4.18
C GLU A 174 -22.48 -0.05 3.02
N ARG A 175 -22.69 -1.22 2.41
CA ARG A 175 -23.78 -1.38 1.45
C ARG A 175 -25.10 -1.35 2.20
N THR A 176 -25.99 -0.45 1.82
CA THR A 176 -27.39 -0.50 2.24
C THR A 176 -28.08 -1.65 1.50
N ARG A 177 -28.69 -2.55 2.23
CA ARG A 177 -29.56 -3.60 1.68
C ARG A 177 -30.83 -3.01 1.11
#